data_ea817636bf92ea1b9cb426ffca2bba30
#
_entry.id   ea817636bf92ea1b9cb426ffca2bba30
#
_cell.length_a   1.000
_cell.length_b   1.000
_cell.length_c   1.000
_cell.angle_alpha   90.00
_cell.angle_beta   90.00
_cell.angle_gamma   90.00
#
_symmetry.space_group_name_H-M   'P 1'
#
loop_
_entity.id
_entity.type
_entity.pdbx_description
1 polymer ?
#
loop_
_entity_poly.entity_id
_entity_poly.type
_entity_poly.pdbx_seq_one_letter_code
_entity_poly.pdbx_strand_id
1 'polypeptide(L)'
;IITQMDRIAGFCEFFHQDLRHEHNGILGFYFDPRTIHERDDQGLELSYRHLLQHLDQQVLNKLHPVRSTIKRTLIREFPLQMHSIVPALKRLLHQLKPQDSKLRAVYFTSSQQGGKSLDQLNSRIKHEYALCLPDYHYQAHNTQNYFIDGCLRDILSTTRIKLPRYRKIKRFLPYGITLLALVGLLLSSKHYWH
;
A
#
# COMPACT_ATOMS: atom_id res chain seq x y z
N ILE A 1 -0.83 1.93 3.26
CA ILE A 1 -0.55 2.16 1.83
C ILE A 1 -0.13 3.61 1.68
N ILE A 2 0.96 3.86 0.96
CA ILE A 2 1.44 5.18 0.57
C ILE A 2 1.18 5.32 -0.92
N THR A 3 0.46 6.37 -1.29
CA THR A 3 0.03 6.63 -2.67
C THR A 3 0.78 7.82 -3.27
N GLN A 4 0.54 8.12 -4.55
CA GLN A 4 1.14 9.25 -5.27
C GLN A 4 2.68 9.14 -5.41
N MET A 5 3.19 7.92 -5.55
CA MET A 5 4.63 7.72 -5.74
C MET A 5 5.14 8.27 -7.08
N ASP A 6 4.26 8.45 -8.08
CA ASP A 6 4.55 9.13 -9.34
C ASP A 6 5.08 10.56 -9.16
N ARG A 7 4.79 11.18 -8.02
CA ARG A 7 5.33 12.51 -7.68
C ARG A 7 6.80 12.48 -7.27
N ILE A 8 7.36 11.34 -6.93
CA ILE A 8 8.78 11.22 -6.62
C ILE A 8 9.57 11.18 -7.93
N ALA A 9 10.55 12.06 -8.05
CA ALA A 9 11.39 12.15 -9.24
C ALA A 9 12.03 10.79 -9.57
N GLY A 10 11.91 10.36 -10.82
CA GLY A 10 12.46 9.09 -11.32
C GLY A 10 11.58 7.86 -11.12
N PHE A 11 10.50 7.93 -10.35
CA PHE A 11 9.61 6.79 -10.13
C PHE A 11 9.03 6.24 -11.43
N CYS A 12 8.41 7.11 -12.21
CA CYS A 12 7.78 6.70 -13.47
C CYS A 12 8.79 6.17 -14.47
N GLU A 13 9.95 6.82 -14.58
CA GLU A 13 11.02 6.41 -15.48
C GLU A 13 11.61 5.07 -15.09
N PHE A 14 11.76 4.81 -13.79
CA PHE A 14 12.30 3.57 -13.26
C PHE A 14 11.37 2.38 -13.54
N PHE A 15 10.06 2.55 -13.38
CA PHE A 15 9.09 1.48 -13.54
C PHE A 15 8.37 1.45 -14.89
N HIS A 16 8.65 2.38 -15.79
CA HIS A 16 7.98 2.46 -17.10
C HIS A 16 8.08 1.18 -17.93
N GLN A 17 9.17 0.45 -17.83
CA GLN A 17 9.41 -0.76 -18.61
C GLN A 17 8.74 -2.00 -18.01
N ASP A 18 8.53 -2.02 -16.71
CA ASP A 18 7.91 -3.14 -16.00
C ASP A 18 6.41 -3.26 -16.28
N LEU A 19 5.83 -2.19 -16.81
CA LEU A 19 4.39 -2.11 -17.10
C LEU A 19 3.89 -3.18 -18.08
N ARG A 20 4.77 -3.74 -18.89
CA ARG A 20 4.39 -4.80 -19.84
C ARG A 20 4.35 -6.19 -19.22
N HIS A 21 5.05 -6.41 -18.12
CA HIS A 21 5.25 -7.74 -17.53
C HIS A 21 4.90 -7.84 -16.04
N GLU A 22 4.91 -6.75 -15.29
CA GLU A 22 4.83 -6.76 -13.83
C GLU A 22 3.66 -5.95 -13.24
N HIS A 23 2.56 -5.78 -13.95
CA HIS A 23 1.36 -5.11 -13.39
C HIS A 23 0.85 -5.72 -12.08
N ASN A 24 1.29 -6.93 -11.74
CA ASN A 24 0.92 -7.63 -10.52
C ASN A 24 1.98 -7.55 -9.42
N GLY A 25 3.09 -6.85 -9.65
CA GLY A 25 4.16 -6.69 -8.68
C GLY A 25 3.70 -5.90 -7.45
N ILE A 26 4.47 -6.04 -6.37
CA ILE A 26 4.29 -5.29 -5.13
C ILE A 26 5.56 -4.47 -4.92
N LEU A 27 5.40 -3.17 -4.75
CA LEU A 27 6.46 -2.30 -4.26
C LEU A 27 6.21 -2.00 -2.80
N GLY A 28 7.06 -2.50 -1.92
CA GLY A 28 6.87 -2.32 -0.48
C GLY A 28 7.72 -3.30 0.33
N PHE A 29 7.42 -3.39 1.61
CA PHE A 29 8.08 -4.30 2.52
C PHE A 29 7.15 -4.74 3.64
N TYR A 30 7.45 -5.91 4.21
CA TYR A 30 6.71 -6.48 5.34
C TYR A 30 7.52 -6.32 6.62
N PHE A 31 6.80 -6.20 7.72
CA PHE A 31 7.40 -6.28 9.05
C PHE A 31 7.41 -7.73 9.53
N ASP A 32 8.52 -8.17 10.08
CA ASP A 32 8.57 -9.48 10.73
C ASP A 32 7.68 -9.45 11.98
N PRO A 33 6.69 -10.36 12.08
CA PRO A 33 5.82 -10.44 13.27
C PRO A 33 6.59 -10.69 14.57
N ARG A 34 7.82 -11.21 14.49
CA ARG A 34 8.66 -11.55 15.64
C ARG A 34 9.39 -10.33 16.21
N THR A 35 9.68 -9.35 15.35
CA THR A 35 10.40 -8.12 15.74
C THR A 35 9.48 -6.99 16.17
N ILE A 36 8.16 -7.15 16.05
CA ILE A 36 7.16 -6.10 16.34
C ILE A 36 6.98 -5.83 17.85
N HIS A 37 7.62 -6.58 18.74
CA HIS A 37 7.37 -6.46 20.18
C HIS A 37 7.98 -5.23 20.85
N GLU A 38 8.92 -4.56 20.23
CA GLU A 38 9.51 -3.33 20.76
C GLU A 38 9.43 -2.22 19.70
N ARG A 39 9.42 -0.98 20.13
CA ARG A 39 9.41 0.27 19.36
C ARG A 39 10.59 0.32 18.35
N ASP A 40 10.69 -0.68 17.50
CA ASP A 40 11.93 -0.98 16.81
C ASP A 40 11.97 -0.25 15.47
N ASP A 41 12.56 0.97 15.53
CA ASP A 41 12.98 1.69 14.33
C ASP A 41 13.99 0.86 13.52
N GLN A 42 14.68 -0.09 14.16
CA GLN A 42 15.67 -0.97 13.53
C GLN A 42 15.01 -1.94 12.55
N GLY A 43 13.85 -2.54 12.92
CA GLY A 43 13.12 -3.43 12.02
C GLY A 43 12.59 -2.72 10.78
N LEU A 44 12.10 -1.48 10.95
CA LEU A 44 11.72 -0.64 9.81
C LEU A 44 12.93 -0.34 8.92
N GLU A 45 14.02 0.08 9.54
CA GLU A 45 15.23 0.46 8.81
C GLU A 45 15.82 -0.73 8.03
N LEU A 46 15.84 -1.91 8.64
CA LEU A 46 16.32 -3.12 8.00
C LEU A 46 15.45 -3.50 6.78
N SER A 47 14.14 -3.57 6.97
CA SER A 47 13.21 -3.92 5.89
C SER A 47 13.25 -2.90 4.75
N TYR A 48 13.34 -1.61 5.08
CA TYR A 48 13.46 -0.55 4.08
C TYR A 48 14.82 -0.59 3.36
N ARG A 49 15.90 -0.89 4.06
CA ARG A 49 17.24 -1.05 3.47
C ARG A 49 17.26 -2.19 2.45
N HIS A 50 16.60 -3.30 2.72
CA HIS A 50 16.45 -4.40 1.75
C HIS A 50 15.72 -3.93 0.47
N LEU A 51 14.65 -3.15 0.62
CA LEU A 51 13.97 -2.55 -0.54
C LEU A 51 14.91 -1.67 -1.35
N LEU A 52 15.67 -0.77 -0.70
CA LEU A 52 16.63 0.11 -1.38
C LEU A 52 17.71 -0.67 -2.10
N GLN A 53 18.29 -1.70 -1.47
CA GLN A 53 19.29 -2.56 -2.10
C GLN A 53 18.73 -3.25 -3.36
N HIS A 54 17.48 -3.71 -3.30
CA HIS A 54 16.82 -4.30 -4.46
C HIS A 54 16.65 -3.30 -5.61
N LEU A 55 16.24 -2.07 -5.28
CA LEU A 55 16.14 -0.99 -6.28
C LEU A 55 17.50 -0.67 -6.89
N ASP A 56 18.56 -0.54 -6.07
CA ASP A 56 19.93 -0.26 -6.54
C ASP A 56 20.42 -1.36 -7.50
N GLN A 57 20.17 -2.62 -7.19
CA GLN A 57 20.55 -3.74 -8.07
C GLN A 57 19.85 -3.69 -9.44
N GLN A 58 18.64 -3.13 -9.50
CA GLN A 58 17.90 -3.02 -10.75
C GLN A 58 18.34 -1.84 -11.63
N VAL A 59 19.01 -0.83 -11.08
CA VAL A 59 19.37 0.41 -11.79
C VAL A 59 20.04 0.13 -13.14
N LEU A 60 21.05 -0.73 -13.18
CA LEU A 60 21.78 -1.03 -14.42
C LEU A 60 20.89 -1.63 -15.49
N ASN A 61 20.01 -2.54 -15.11
CA ASN A 61 19.07 -3.18 -16.04
C ASN A 61 18.06 -2.15 -16.60
N LYS A 62 17.61 -1.23 -15.74
CA LYS A 62 16.69 -0.15 -16.14
C LYS A 62 17.35 0.91 -17.02
N LEU A 63 18.64 1.14 -16.85
CA LEU A 63 19.41 2.09 -17.68
C LEU A 63 19.71 1.59 -19.09
N HIS A 64 19.86 0.27 -19.24
CA HIS A 64 20.33 -0.32 -20.51
C HIS A 64 19.50 0.07 -21.74
N PRO A 65 18.16 -0.01 -21.74
CA PRO A 65 17.33 0.32 -22.92
C PRO A 65 17.05 1.83 -23.07
N VAL A 66 17.46 2.68 -22.12
CA VAL A 66 17.11 4.10 -22.11
C VAL A 66 18.19 4.93 -22.79
N ARG A 67 17.85 5.64 -23.86
CA ARG A 67 18.79 6.52 -24.59
C ARG A 67 18.82 7.96 -24.08
N SER A 68 17.73 8.46 -23.54
CA SER A 68 17.61 9.83 -23.06
C SER A 68 18.47 10.05 -21.82
N THR A 69 19.40 11.01 -21.86
CA THR A 69 20.28 11.36 -20.75
C THR A 69 19.47 11.79 -19.52
N ILE A 70 18.41 12.59 -19.70
CA ILE A 70 17.54 13.05 -18.61
C ILE A 70 16.89 11.87 -17.92
N LYS A 71 16.27 10.95 -18.68
CA LYS A 71 15.63 9.77 -18.11
C LYS A 71 16.64 8.86 -17.41
N ARG A 72 17.85 8.72 -17.95
CA ARG A 72 18.94 7.95 -17.31
C ARG A 72 19.34 8.55 -15.97
N THR A 73 19.43 9.86 -15.87
CA THR A 73 19.72 10.56 -14.61
C THR A 73 18.61 10.28 -13.59
N LEU A 74 17.35 10.44 -13.97
CA LEU A 74 16.19 10.19 -13.10
C LEU A 74 16.14 8.74 -12.60
N ILE A 75 16.39 7.76 -13.48
CA ILE A 75 16.45 6.34 -13.10
C ILE A 75 17.58 6.09 -12.09
N ARG A 76 18.76 6.66 -12.33
CA ARG A 76 19.92 6.48 -11.44
C ARG A 76 19.68 7.10 -10.07
N GLU A 77 18.99 8.23 -10.01
CA GLU A 77 18.76 8.98 -8.78
C GLU A 77 17.57 8.46 -7.99
N PHE A 78 16.68 7.66 -8.60
CA PHE A 78 15.47 7.19 -7.95
C PHE A 78 15.69 6.45 -6.62
N PRO A 79 16.64 5.50 -6.47
CA PRO A 79 16.90 4.87 -5.18
C PRO A 79 17.35 5.88 -4.11
N LEU A 80 18.10 6.92 -4.49
CA LEU A 80 18.52 8.02 -3.59
C LEU A 80 17.32 8.87 -3.17
N GLN A 81 16.40 9.16 -4.10
CA GLN A 81 15.13 9.83 -3.79
C GLN A 81 14.30 9.00 -2.78
N MET A 82 14.22 7.70 -2.98
CA MET A 82 13.57 6.79 -2.03
C MET A 82 14.28 6.82 -0.67
N HIS A 83 15.60 6.85 -0.63
CA HIS A 83 16.33 6.97 0.62
C HIS A 83 16.02 8.29 1.35
N SER A 84 15.82 9.38 0.62
CA SER A 84 15.54 10.69 1.20
C SER A 84 14.21 10.80 1.95
N ILE A 85 13.24 9.91 1.67
CA ILE A 85 11.94 9.89 2.35
C ILE A 85 11.94 9.11 3.67
N VAL A 86 13.01 8.39 4.00
CA VAL A 86 13.11 7.56 5.22
C VAL A 86 12.75 8.33 6.50
N PRO A 87 13.27 9.55 6.74
CA PRO A 87 12.94 10.29 7.95
C PRO A 87 11.46 10.67 8.05
N ALA A 88 10.84 11.00 6.91
CA ALA A 88 9.41 11.31 6.85
C ALA A 88 8.57 10.05 7.08
N LEU A 89 8.98 8.93 6.48
CA LEU A 89 8.33 7.63 6.67
C LEU A 89 8.38 7.18 8.14
N LYS A 90 9.54 7.30 8.79
CA LYS A 90 9.69 7.00 10.23
C LYS A 90 8.71 7.83 11.06
N ARG A 91 8.66 9.14 10.86
CA ARG A 91 7.72 10.03 11.57
C ARG A 91 6.28 9.64 11.35
N LEU A 92 5.88 9.38 10.10
CA LEU A 92 4.53 8.95 9.76
C LEU A 92 4.15 7.64 10.48
N LEU A 93 5.03 6.65 10.46
CA LEU A 93 4.78 5.37 11.11
C LEU A 93 4.71 5.48 12.62
N HIS A 94 5.50 6.35 13.24
CA HIS A 94 5.38 6.67 14.67
C HIS A 94 4.02 7.27 15.02
N GLN A 95 3.51 8.18 14.19
CA GLN A 95 2.19 8.81 14.42
C GLN A 95 1.03 7.82 14.20
N LEU A 96 1.19 6.85 13.29
CA LEU A 96 0.15 5.88 12.95
C LEU A 96 0.11 4.67 13.90
N LYS A 97 1.02 4.57 14.90
CA LYS A 97 1.01 3.45 15.86
C LYS A 97 -0.16 3.61 16.86
N PRO A 98 -1.33 3.04 16.63
CA PRO A 98 -2.32 2.88 17.69
C PRO A 98 -1.82 1.83 18.69
N GLN A 99 -2.17 1.98 19.96
CA GLN A 99 -1.66 1.16 21.05
C GLN A 99 -1.90 -0.35 20.88
N ASP A 100 -2.91 -0.74 20.08
CA ASP A 100 -3.34 -2.14 19.93
C ASP A 100 -3.21 -2.72 18.52
N SER A 101 -2.76 -1.96 17.51
CA SER A 101 -2.67 -2.47 16.15
C SER A 101 -1.23 -2.68 15.70
N LYS A 102 -0.99 -3.87 15.13
CA LYS A 102 0.32 -4.25 14.58
C LYS A 102 0.43 -3.78 13.14
N LEU A 103 1.43 -2.98 12.86
CA LEU A 103 1.79 -2.62 11.49
C LEU A 103 2.35 -3.86 10.79
N ARG A 104 1.78 -4.23 9.65
CA ARG A 104 2.10 -5.47 8.96
C ARG A 104 3.02 -5.27 7.76
N ALA A 105 2.71 -4.28 6.96
CA ALA A 105 3.43 -3.98 5.74
C ALA A 105 3.28 -2.51 5.36
N VAL A 106 4.18 -2.02 4.55
CA VAL A 106 4.09 -0.74 3.85
C VAL A 106 4.11 -1.00 2.35
N TYR A 107 3.11 -0.49 1.65
CA TYR A 107 2.99 -0.58 0.19
C TYR A 107 3.12 0.80 -0.41
N PHE A 108 3.89 0.90 -1.49
CA PHE A 108 4.04 2.09 -2.30
C PHE A 108 3.28 1.89 -3.61
N THR A 109 2.33 2.78 -3.87
CA THR A 109 1.47 2.68 -5.05
C THR A 109 1.35 4.05 -5.71
N SER A 110 0.97 4.06 -6.98
CA SER A 110 0.61 5.27 -7.66
C SER A 110 -0.50 5.04 -8.66
N SER A 111 -1.44 5.96 -8.69
CA SER A 111 -2.39 6.14 -9.76
C SER A 111 -2.15 7.53 -10.30
N GLN A 112 -2.27 7.72 -11.58
CA GLN A 112 -1.94 8.99 -12.22
C GLN A 112 -2.72 10.14 -11.58
N GLN A 113 -1.97 11.07 -11.03
CA GLN A 113 -2.49 12.35 -10.58
C GLN A 113 -1.57 13.43 -11.10
N GLY A 114 -2.09 14.39 -11.85
CA GLY A 114 -1.31 15.53 -12.30
C GLY A 114 -0.75 16.31 -11.11
N GLY A 115 0.48 16.78 -11.18
CA GLY A 115 1.09 17.57 -10.12
C GLY A 115 2.58 17.80 -10.37
N LYS A 116 3.20 18.67 -9.57
CA LYS A 116 4.64 18.89 -9.61
C LYS A 116 5.38 17.66 -9.07
N SER A 117 6.42 17.24 -9.77
CA SER A 117 7.35 16.23 -9.28
C SER A 117 8.03 16.74 -8.01
N LEU A 118 8.18 15.86 -7.02
CA LEU A 118 8.92 16.11 -5.80
C LEU A 118 10.34 15.57 -5.98
N ASP A 119 11.26 16.48 -6.24
CA ASP A 119 12.68 16.19 -6.31
C ASP A 119 13.33 16.66 -5.01
N GLN A 120 13.31 15.82 -4.00
CA GLN A 120 13.85 16.15 -2.69
C GLN A 120 15.38 16.23 -2.70
N LEU A 121 16.04 15.37 -3.49
CA LEU A 121 17.48 15.31 -3.57
C LEU A 121 18.03 16.63 -4.17
N ASN A 122 17.56 17.00 -5.36
CA ASN A 122 18.01 18.21 -6.01
C ASN A 122 17.58 19.48 -5.27
N SER A 123 16.42 19.47 -4.61
CA SER A 123 16.00 20.58 -3.75
C SER A 123 16.94 20.79 -2.58
N ARG A 124 17.42 19.72 -1.94
CA ARG A 124 18.41 19.81 -0.86
C ARG A 124 19.74 20.32 -1.38
N ILE A 125 20.23 19.77 -2.50
CA ILE A 125 21.49 20.19 -3.12
C ILE A 125 21.42 21.67 -3.53
N LYS A 126 20.33 22.11 -4.13
CA LYS A 126 20.10 23.53 -4.46
C LYS A 126 20.21 24.42 -3.23
N HIS A 127 19.56 24.03 -2.15
CA HIS A 127 19.55 24.81 -0.92
C HIS A 127 20.93 24.81 -0.22
N GLU A 128 21.58 23.65 -0.17
CA GLU A 128 22.85 23.48 0.56
C GLU A 128 24.04 24.13 -0.16
N TYR A 129 24.06 24.06 -1.49
CA TYR A 129 25.17 24.55 -2.32
C TYR A 129 24.82 25.78 -3.16
N ALA A 130 23.64 26.38 -2.97
CA ALA A 130 23.14 27.52 -3.74
C ALA A 130 23.25 27.35 -5.27
N LEU A 131 23.03 26.12 -5.77
CA LEU A 131 23.15 25.81 -7.19
C LEU A 131 21.84 26.07 -7.94
N CYS A 132 21.93 26.68 -9.11
CA CYS A 132 20.82 26.81 -10.05
C CYS A 132 20.70 25.52 -10.90
N LEU A 133 20.05 24.49 -10.38
CA LEU A 133 19.72 23.28 -11.14
C LEU A 133 18.38 23.46 -11.85
N PRO A 134 18.22 22.96 -13.08
CA PRO A 134 16.94 23.02 -13.77
C PRO A 134 15.89 22.22 -13.02
N ASP A 135 14.65 22.74 -12.98
CA ASP A 135 13.52 22.00 -12.45
C ASP A 135 13.03 21.03 -13.53
N TYR A 136 13.18 19.75 -13.29
CA TYR A 136 12.62 18.73 -14.18
C TYR A 136 11.12 18.60 -13.87
N HIS A 137 10.30 19.23 -14.72
CA HIS A 137 8.88 19.02 -14.68
C HIS A 137 8.54 17.75 -15.46
N TYR A 138 8.26 16.67 -14.76
CA TYR A 138 7.66 15.51 -15.37
C TYR A 138 6.19 15.82 -15.70
N GLN A 139 5.88 15.91 -16.99
CA GLN A 139 4.50 15.91 -17.46
C GLN A 139 4.06 14.45 -17.58
N ALA A 140 3.29 13.99 -16.61
CA ALA A 140 2.68 12.68 -16.68
C ALA A 140 1.64 12.66 -17.81
N HIS A 141 2.01 12.11 -18.97
CA HIS A 141 1.09 11.91 -20.08
C HIS A 141 0.40 10.53 -20.06
N ASN A 142 0.69 9.68 -19.08
CA ASN A 142 0.18 8.32 -19.04
C ASN A 142 -0.74 8.08 -17.85
N THR A 143 -1.95 7.59 -18.13
CA THR A 143 -2.95 7.10 -17.15
C THR A 143 -2.59 5.70 -16.69
N GLN A 144 -1.42 5.50 -16.06
CA GLN A 144 -0.97 4.18 -15.67
C GLN A 144 -1.02 4.02 -14.16
N ASN A 145 -1.56 2.89 -13.71
CA ASN A 145 -1.55 2.50 -12.30
C ASN A 145 -0.29 1.68 -12.01
N TYR A 146 0.41 2.02 -10.93
CA TYR A 146 1.60 1.32 -10.50
C TYR A 146 1.34 0.59 -9.19
N PHE A 147 1.53 -0.74 -9.17
CA PHE A 147 1.50 -1.60 -7.99
C PHE A 147 0.16 -1.66 -7.21
N ILE A 148 -0.93 -1.08 -7.75
CA ILE A 148 -2.23 -1.07 -7.07
C ILE A 148 -2.82 -2.47 -7.04
N ASP A 149 -2.86 -3.16 -8.17
CA ASP A 149 -3.48 -4.49 -8.28
C ASP A 149 -2.76 -5.52 -7.43
N GLY A 150 -1.40 -5.50 -7.45
CA GLY A 150 -0.59 -6.35 -6.60
C GLY A 150 -0.83 -6.09 -5.11
N CYS A 151 -0.83 -4.83 -4.71
CA CYS A 151 -1.12 -4.41 -3.34
C CYS A 151 -2.51 -4.87 -2.87
N LEU A 152 -3.56 -4.63 -3.65
CA LEU A 152 -4.92 -5.02 -3.31
C LEU A 152 -5.06 -6.55 -3.23
N ARG A 153 -4.48 -7.28 -4.17
CA ARG A 153 -4.49 -8.74 -4.18
C ARG A 153 -3.80 -9.31 -2.95
N ASP A 154 -2.66 -8.76 -2.56
CA ASP A 154 -1.94 -9.19 -1.37
C ASP A 154 -2.70 -8.89 -0.09
N ILE A 155 -3.25 -7.69 0.06
CA ILE A 155 -4.09 -7.32 1.20
C ILE A 155 -5.30 -8.25 1.31
N LEU A 156 -6.00 -8.53 0.22
CA LEU A 156 -7.17 -9.39 0.21
C LEU A 156 -6.82 -10.85 0.51
N SER A 157 -5.72 -11.35 -0.03
CA SER A 157 -5.25 -12.72 0.23
C SER A 157 -4.82 -12.93 1.67
N THR A 158 -4.21 -11.91 2.24
CA THR A 158 -3.62 -11.96 3.58
C THR A 158 -4.63 -11.60 4.65
N THR A 159 -5.57 -10.72 4.35
CA THR A 159 -6.72 -10.46 5.18
C THR A 159 -7.72 -11.59 4.94
N ARG A 160 -7.54 -12.73 5.60
CA ARG A 160 -8.67 -13.63 5.82
C ARG A 160 -9.67 -12.82 6.66
N ILE A 161 -10.52 -12.09 5.98
CA ILE A 161 -11.71 -11.50 6.58
C ILE A 161 -12.44 -12.70 7.11
N LYS A 162 -12.29 -12.97 8.41
CA LYS A 162 -13.27 -13.77 9.14
C LYS A 162 -14.55 -12.96 9.04
N LEU A 163 -15.25 -13.13 7.92
CA LEU A 163 -16.63 -12.65 7.84
C LEU A 163 -17.25 -13.12 9.14
N PRO A 164 -17.79 -12.22 9.97
CA PRO A 164 -18.52 -12.64 11.15
C PRO A 164 -19.48 -13.69 10.61
N ARG A 165 -19.33 -14.95 11.09
CA ARG A 165 -20.28 -15.99 10.74
C ARG A 165 -21.62 -15.39 11.10
N TYR A 166 -22.34 -14.93 10.09
CA TYR A 166 -23.71 -14.50 10.24
C TYR A 166 -24.39 -15.74 10.79
N ARG A 167 -24.50 -15.76 12.13
CA ARG A 167 -25.07 -16.88 12.86
C ARG A 167 -26.38 -17.15 12.14
N LYS A 168 -26.52 -18.35 11.62
CA LYS A 168 -27.75 -18.83 10.94
C LYS A 168 -28.91 -18.79 11.93
N ILE A 169 -29.32 -17.61 12.35
CA ILE A 169 -30.53 -17.37 13.14
C ILE A 169 -31.76 -17.76 12.31
N LYS A 170 -31.62 -17.78 10.98
CA LYS A 170 -32.72 -18.22 10.08
C LYS A 170 -33.20 -19.65 10.25
N ARG A 171 -32.49 -20.53 10.98
CA ARG A 171 -32.89 -21.94 11.09
C ARG A 171 -33.92 -22.20 12.20
N PHE A 172 -34.07 -21.29 13.15
CA PHE A 172 -35.03 -21.48 14.27
C PHE A 172 -36.31 -20.62 14.14
N LEU A 173 -36.34 -19.68 13.21
CA LEU A 173 -37.51 -18.82 13.00
C LEU A 173 -38.78 -19.60 12.59
N PRO A 174 -38.73 -20.62 11.68
CA PRO A 174 -39.93 -21.40 11.35
C PRO A 174 -40.46 -22.24 12.53
N TYR A 175 -39.58 -22.75 13.40
CA TYR A 175 -40.01 -23.54 14.55
C TYR A 175 -40.68 -22.68 15.64
N GLY A 176 -40.28 -21.42 15.82
CA GLY A 176 -40.94 -20.50 16.72
C GLY A 176 -42.37 -20.15 16.29
N ILE A 177 -42.59 -19.96 15.00
CA ILE A 177 -43.90 -19.63 14.43
C ILE A 177 -44.83 -20.81 14.53
N THR A 178 -44.37 -22.04 14.25
CA THR A 178 -45.18 -23.26 14.35
C THR A 178 -45.57 -23.57 15.81
N LEU A 179 -44.66 -23.34 16.76
CA LEU A 179 -44.96 -23.51 18.19
C LEU A 179 -46.02 -22.53 18.68
N LEU A 180 -45.96 -21.27 18.28
CA LEU A 180 -46.94 -20.23 18.60
C LEU A 180 -48.34 -20.56 18.01
N ALA A 181 -48.39 -21.06 16.77
CA ALA A 181 -49.65 -21.48 16.13
C ALA A 181 -50.27 -22.69 16.85
N LEU A 182 -49.46 -23.64 17.31
CA LEU A 182 -49.94 -24.82 18.06
C LEU A 182 -50.50 -24.43 19.43
N VAL A 183 -49.83 -23.51 20.13
CA VAL A 183 -50.34 -22.99 21.43
C VAL A 183 -51.65 -22.21 21.24
N GLY A 184 -51.75 -21.41 20.18
CA GLY A 184 -53.00 -20.70 19.84
C GLY A 184 -54.17 -21.63 19.56
N LEU A 185 -53.96 -22.74 18.85
CA LEU A 185 -54.97 -23.77 18.58
C LEU A 185 -55.43 -24.49 19.85
N LEU A 186 -54.49 -24.78 20.76
CA LEU A 186 -54.83 -25.43 22.04
C LEU A 186 -55.62 -24.51 22.97
N LEU A 187 -55.36 -23.22 22.95
CA LEU A 187 -56.13 -22.26 23.74
C LEU A 187 -57.54 -22.01 23.17
N SER A 188 -57.70 -22.00 21.85
CA SER A 188 -59.01 -21.84 21.21
C SER A 188 -59.89 -23.08 21.41
N SER A 189 -59.28 -24.29 21.42
CA SER A 189 -60.05 -25.53 21.67
C SER A 189 -60.67 -25.62 23.10
N LYS A 190 -59.95 -25.03 24.09
CA LYS A 190 -60.48 -24.93 25.46
C LYS A 190 -61.64 -23.96 25.59
N HIS A 191 -61.72 -22.97 24.73
CA HIS A 191 -62.82 -21.99 24.78
C HIS A 191 -64.11 -22.47 24.12
N TYR A 192 -64.07 -23.54 23.32
CA TYR A 192 -65.23 -24.17 22.70
C TYR A 192 -65.88 -25.27 23.55
N TRP A 193 -65.28 -25.63 24.70
CA TRP A 193 -65.80 -26.67 25.58
C TRP A 193 -66.26 -26.13 26.95
N HIS A 194 -66.54 -24.85 27.05
CA HIS A 194 -67.26 -24.19 28.12
C HIS A 194 -68.42 -23.40 27.54
#